data_e6f85eeae00db0a354e4bcad2ed83860
#
_entry.id   e6f85eeae00db0a354e4bcad2ed83860
#
_cell.length_a   1.000
_cell.length_b   1.000
_cell.length_c   1.000
_cell.angle_alpha   90.00
_cell.angle_beta   90.00
_cell.angle_gamma   90.00
#
_symmetry.space_group_name_H-M   'P 1'
#
loop_
_entity.id
_entity.type
_entity.pdbx_description
1 polymer ?
#
loop_
_entity_poly.entity_id
_entity_poly.type
_entity_poly.pdbx_seq_one_letter_code
_entity_poly.pdbx_strand_id
1 'polypeptide(L)'
;MADNSVWTIKKILIWTTGYFEKHGIDSARLDAELLLSHVLGKSRIYLYTEFERILAAKELALFKKYIQKRIEGFSAAAIIGKKEFMGLTLKVNEQVLIPRPDTETWLEKVIQYYRNETGLKVADLGTGSGAILVGFLYYCRDAVGVGIDISTEALKIAEENGQNLKITDRVEWRQGDYLKAFDEEDIFDGIFSNPPYIPTKDIGGLPGEVKHEPRLALDGGTDGLYFYHLLAKGAAEHLKPGGFLAVEFGIGQATDILEIFRKSAQYEDFEVIKDYGGIERALYCRKK
;
A
#
# COMPACT_ATOMS: atom_id res chain seq x y z
N MET A 1 44.36 -0.57 12.13
CA MET A 1 44.64 -1.54 11.03
C MET A 1 43.34 -1.75 10.29
N ALA A 2 43.24 -1.30 9.04
CA ALA A 2 42.08 -1.56 8.22
C ALA A 2 42.05 -3.08 7.95
N ASP A 3 41.02 -3.74 8.47
CA ASP A 3 40.75 -5.15 8.20
C ASP A 3 40.54 -5.29 6.68
N ASN A 4 41.52 -5.84 5.99
CA ASN A 4 41.55 -6.07 4.55
C ASN A 4 40.70 -7.31 4.21
N SER A 5 39.61 -7.52 4.95
CA SER A 5 38.72 -8.66 4.75
C SER A 5 37.95 -8.48 3.44
N VAL A 6 38.19 -9.40 2.53
CA VAL A 6 37.44 -9.52 1.28
C VAL A 6 35.97 -9.80 1.61
N TRP A 7 35.07 -8.89 1.21
CA TRP A 7 33.64 -9.01 1.42
C TRP A 7 33.00 -9.87 0.33
N THR A 8 32.60 -11.09 0.69
CA THR A 8 31.75 -11.94 -0.15
C THR A 8 30.28 -11.69 0.15
N ILE A 9 29.36 -12.11 -0.74
CA ILE A 9 27.91 -12.05 -0.53
C ILE A 9 27.56 -12.67 0.83
N LYS A 10 28.10 -13.87 1.13
CA LYS A 10 27.84 -14.56 2.40
C LYS A 10 28.25 -13.71 3.61
N LYS A 11 29.49 -13.22 3.61
CA LYS A 11 30.03 -12.45 4.74
C LYS A 11 29.23 -11.17 4.98
N ILE A 12 28.90 -10.40 3.92
CA ILE A 12 28.19 -9.14 4.07
C ILE A 12 26.73 -9.37 4.52
N LEU A 13 26.07 -10.41 4.04
CA LEU A 13 24.71 -10.76 4.48
C LEU A 13 24.68 -11.16 5.96
N ILE A 14 25.62 -11.99 6.41
CA ILE A 14 25.70 -12.39 7.84
C ILE A 14 25.93 -11.14 8.71
N TRP A 15 26.88 -10.31 8.32
CA TRP A 15 27.21 -9.08 9.06
C TRP A 15 26.02 -8.13 9.10
N THR A 16 25.40 -7.86 7.94
CA THR A 16 24.27 -6.92 7.84
C THR A 16 23.06 -7.41 8.62
N THR A 17 22.74 -8.71 8.54
CA THR A 17 21.64 -9.31 9.33
C THR A 17 21.86 -9.06 10.82
N GLY A 18 23.03 -9.42 11.36
CA GLY A 18 23.32 -9.21 12.78
C GLY A 18 23.40 -7.71 13.16
N TYR A 19 23.74 -6.84 12.20
CA TYR A 19 23.73 -5.39 12.41
C TYR A 19 22.28 -4.86 12.50
N PHE A 20 21.38 -5.30 11.62
CA PHE A 20 19.97 -4.94 11.63
C PHE A 20 19.24 -5.47 12.89
N GLU A 21 19.50 -6.72 13.28
CA GLU A 21 18.96 -7.30 14.52
C GLU A 21 19.31 -6.45 15.75
N LYS A 22 20.58 -5.99 15.86
CA LYS A 22 21.02 -5.12 16.94
C LYS A 22 20.34 -3.74 16.94
N HIS A 23 19.79 -3.31 15.81
CA HIS A 23 19.02 -2.06 15.68
C HIS A 23 17.49 -2.28 15.75
N GLY A 24 17.04 -3.49 16.17
CA GLY A 24 15.62 -3.78 16.37
C GLY A 24 14.82 -3.93 15.09
N ILE A 25 15.44 -4.35 13.99
CA ILE A 25 14.76 -4.61 12.72
C ILE A 25 14.32 -6.07 12.69
N ASP A 26 13.03 -6.32 12.80
CA ASP A 26 12.47 -7.69 12.85
C ASP A 26 12.70 -8.48 11.56
N SER A 27 12.65 -7.80 10.41
CA SER A 27 12.87 -8.38 9.07
C SER A 27 14.35 -8.41 8.64
N ALA A 28 15.29 -8.37 9.60
CA ALA A 28 16.72 -8.13 9.39
C ALA A 28 17.34 -8.91 8.22
N ARG A 29 17.09 -10.24 8.16
CA ARG A 29 17.63 -11.09 7.09
C ARG A 29 16.99 -10.80 5.74
N LEU A 30 15.67 -10.66 5.71
CA LEU A 30 14.93 -10.35 4.50
C LEU A 30 15.35 -9.00 3.91
N ASP A 31 15.45 -7.98 4.75
CA ASP A 31 15.83 -6.64 4.32
C ASP A 31 17.27 -6.61 3.79
N ALA A 32 18.21 -7.27 4.46
CA ALA A 32 19.58 -7.40 3.98
C ALA A 32 19.64 -8.04 2.58
N GLU A 33 18.86 -9.09 2.35
CA GLU A 33 18.78 -9.78 1.06
C GLU A 33 18.14 -8.91 -0.02
N LEU A 34 17.01 -8.23 0.28
CA LEU A 34 16.32 -7.36 -0.66
C LEU A 34 17.23 -6.21 -1.10
N LEU A 35 17.85 -5.53 -0.13
CA LEU A 35 18.74 -4.40 -0.40
C LEU A 35 19.98 -4.83 -1.20
N LEU A 36 20.60 -5.97 -0.85
CA LEU A 36 21.77 -6.46 -1.58
C LEU A 36 21.41 -6.93 -2.99
N SER A 37 20.28 -7.64 -3.15
CA SER A 37 19.75 -8.04 -4.46
C SER A 37 19.56 -6.84 -5.38
N HIS A 38 19.00 -5.78 -4.85
CA HIS A 38 18.78 -4.54 -5.61
C HIS A 38 20.12 -3.89 -6.02
N VAL A 39 21.08 -3.80 -5.11
CA VAL A 39 22.43 -3.26 -5.39
C VAL A 39 23.12 -4.05 -6.50
N LEU A 40 22.97 -5.36 -6.50
CA LEU A 40 23.59 -6.25 -7.49
C LEU A 40 22.79 -6.33 -8.81
N GLY A 41 21.54 -5.84 -8.86
CA GLY A 41 20.63 -6.02 -10.00
C GLY A 41 20.33 -7.50 -10.26
N LYS A 42 20.24 -8.32 -9.18
CA LYS A 42 20.06 -9.77 -9.24
C LYS A 42 18.89 -10.22 -8.36
N SER A 43 18.35 -11.41 -8.63
CA SER A 43 17.33 -12.02 -7.78
C SER A 43 17.90 -12.44 -6.42
N ARG A 44 17.03 -12.63 -5.42
CA ARG A 44 17.46 -13.17 -4.11
C ARG A 44 18.08 -14.56 -4.22
N ILE A 45 17.61 -15.40 -5.16
CA ILE A 45 18.16 -16.73 -5.40
C ILE A 45 19.65 -16.64 -5.77
N TYR A 46 20.02 -15.65 -6.58
CA TYR A 46 21.42 -15.42 -6.94
C TYR A 46 22.34 -15.24 -5.74
N LEU A 47 21.86 -14.63 -4.66
CA LEU A 47 22.66 -14.45 -3.44
C LEU A 47 23.06 -15.77 -2.80
N TYR A 48 22.26 -16.83 -2.99
CA TYR A 48 22.50 -18.17 -2.45
C TYR A 48 23.34 -19.04 -3.38
N THR A 49 23.23 -18.84 -4.68
CA THR A 49 24.06 -19.60 -5.65
C THR A 49 25.47 -19.05 -5.76
N GLU A 50 25.67 -17.76 -5.48
CA GLU A 50 26.95 -17.06 -5.64
C GLU A 50 27.51 -16.54 -4.31
N PHE A 51 27.36 -17.31 -3.23
CA PHE A 51 27.75 -16.89 -1.87
C PHE A 51 29.21 -16.43 -1.75
N GLU A 52 30.12 -17.05 -2.49
CA GLU A 52 31.55 -16.74 -2.42
C GLU A 52 31.95 -15.60 -3.39
N ARG A 53 31.00 -15.05 -4.16
CA ARG A 53 31.26 -13.90 -5.02
C ARG A 53 31.70 -12.70 -4.20
N ILE A 54 32.84 -12.12 -4.59
CA ILE A 54 33.39 -10.90 -3.99
C ILE A 54 32.63 -9.69 -4.51
N LEU A 55 32.23 -8.78 -3.62
CA LEU A 55 31.57 -7.53 -3.99
C LEU A 55 32.59 -6.50 -4.45
N ALA A 56 32.25 -5.79 -5.54
CA ALA A 56 33.02 -4.67 -6.01
C ALA A 56 32.91 -3.48 -5.05
N ALA A 57 33.92 -2.61 -5.04
CA ALA A 57 33.95 -1.43 -4.17
C ALA A 57 32.71 -0.52 -4.35
N LYS A 58 32.21 -0.37 -5.60
CA LYS A 58 30.99 0.42 -5.89
C LYS A 58 29.73 -0.23 -5.28
N GLU A 59 29.63 -1.56 -5.33
CA GLU A 59 28.52 -2.32 -4.75
C GLU A 59 28.51 -2.17 -3.23
N LEU A 60 29.68 -2.32 -2.59
CA LEU A 60 29.82 -2.11 -1.15
C LEU A 60 29.47 -0.69 -0.72
N ALA A 61 29.92 0.32 -1.46
CA ALA A 61 29.61 1.71 -1.16
C ALA A 61 28.13 2.03 -1.26
N LEU A 62 27.43 1.50 -2.27
CA LEU A 62 25.98 1.67 -2.43
C LEU A 62 25.21 0.88 -1.35
N PHE A 63 25.61 -0.35 -1.08
CA PHE A 63 24.99 -1.17 -0.05
C PHE A 63 25.11 -0.54 1.34
N LYS A 64 26.27 0.06 1.66
CA LYS A 64 26.48 0.81 2.91
C LYS A 64 25.49 1.97 3.05
N LYS A 65 25.21 2.71 1.97
CA LYS A 65 24.21 3.79 1.98
C LYS A 65 22.81 3.24 2.28
N TYR A 66 22.47 2.07 1.73
CA TYR A 66 21.19 1.43 1.96
C TYR A 66 21.05 0.92 3.40
N ILE A 67 22.11 0.31 3.95
CA ILE A 67 22.16 -0.07 5.36
C ILE A 67 21.93 1.14 6.26
N GLN A 68 22.59 2.27 5.96
CA GLN A 68 22.43 3.50 6.73
C GLN A 68 20.99 4.01 6.70
N LYS A 69 20.37 4.11 5.53
CA LYS A 69 18.95 4.49 5.40
C LYS A 69 18.03 3.53 6.16
N ARG A 70 18.31 2.22 6.13
CA ARG A 70 17.48 1.23 6.83
C ARG A 70 17.51 1.41 8.35
N ILE A 71 18.66 1.70 8.95
CA ILE A 71 18.77 1.97 10.39
C ILE A 71 18.26 3.36 10.79
N GLU A 72 18.19 4.32 9.85
CA GLU A 72 17.49 5.60 10.02
C GLU A 72 15.97 5.42 10.06
N GLY A 73 15.45 4.22 9.77
CA GLY A 73 14.04 3.86 9.88
C GLY A 73 13.30 3.75 8.55
N PHE A 74 13.92 4.00 7.40
CA PHE A 74 13.26 3.80 6.10
C PHE A 74 13.02 2.31 5.83
N SER A 75 11.85 1.95 5.32
CA SER A 75 11.57 0.57 4.89
C SER A 75 12.45 0.16 3.71
N ALA A 76 12.73 -1.15 3.58
CA ALA A 76 13.47 -1.66 2.43
C ALA A 76 12.81 -1.29 1.09
N ALA A 77 11.49 -1.30 1.03
CA ALA A 77 10.72 -0.91 -0.16
C ALA A 77 10.93 0.57 -0.53
N ALA A 78 10.90 1.49 0.45
CA ALA A 78 11.16 2.91 0.22
C ALA A 78 12.60 3.18 -0.24
N ILE A 79 13.58 2.43 0.30
CA ILE A 79 15.00 2.54 -0.09
C ILE A 79 15.21 2.04 -1.53
N ILE A 80 14.57 0.92 -1.90
CA ILE A 80 14.64 0.31 -3.23
C ILE A 80 13.82 1.10 -4.25
N GLY A 81 12.76 1.78 -3.81
CA GLY A 81 11.82 2.48 -4.67
C GLY A 81 10.78 1.57 -5.34
N LYS A 82 10.63 0.32 -4.85
CA LYS A 82 9.72 -0.68 -5.43
C LYS A 82 9.10 -1.56 -4.35
N LYS A 83 7.86 -1.98 -4.60
CA LYS A 83 7.11 -2.92 -3.77
C LYS A 83 6.33 -3.90 -4.66
N GLU A 84 6.42 -5.19 -4.35
CA GLU A 84 5.53 -6.18 -4.94
C GLU A 84 4.16 -6.08 -4.27
N PHE A 85 3.10 -6.04 -5.08
CA PHE A 85 1.71 -5.98 -4.64
C PHE A 85 0.82 -6.69 -5.66
N MET A 86 0.03 -7.67 -5.26
CA MET A 86 -0.82 -8.48 -6.15
C MET A 86 -0.05 -9.11 -7.33
N GLY A 87 1.22 -9.49 -7.14
CA GLY A 87 2.09 -9.99 -8.22
C GLY A 87 2.55 -8.91 -9.21
N LEU A 88 2.30 -7.65 -8.93
CA LEU A 88 2.72 -6.49 -9.72
C LEU A 88 3.86 -5.77 -9.02
N THR A 89 4.85 -5.28 -9.77
CA THR A 89 5.91 -4.44 -9.23
C THR A 89 5.48 -2.98 -9.30
N LEU A 90 5.20 -2.37 -8.15
CA LEU A 90 4.81 -0.97 -8.04
C LEU A 90 5.99 -0.09 -7.62
N LYS A 91 6.07 1.12 -8.19
CA LYS A 91 6.94 2.18 -7.71
C LYS A 91 6.38 2.74 -6.40
N VAL A 92 7.27 2.97 -5.44
CA VAL A 92 6.95 3.56 -4.14
C VAL A 92 8.10 4.45 -3.68
N ASN A 93 7.83 5.36 -2.76
CA ASN A 93 8.85 6.19 -2.09
C ASN A 93 8.30 6.67 -0.73
N GLU A 94 8.99 7.60 -0.09
CA GLU A 94 8.57 8.21 1.18
C GLU A 94 7.33 9.13 1.09
N GLN A 95 6.80 9.40 -0.10
CA GLN A 95 5.62 10.26 -0.30
C GLN A 95 4.30 9.50 -0.33
N VAL A 96 4.35 8.17 -0.24
CA VAL A 96 3.16 7.30 -0.28
C VAL A 96 3.20 6.25 0.82
N LEU A 97 2.02 5.81 1.26
CA LEU A 97 1.91 4.59 2.06
C LEU A 97 2.46 3.42 1.24
N ILE A 98 3.38 2.64 1.83
CA ILE A 98 3.87 1.42 1.20
C ILE A 98 2.74 0.37 1.19
N PRO A 99 2.33 -0.16 0.04
CA PRO A 99 1.25 -1.14 -0.05
C PRO A 99 1.48 -2.34 0.88
N ARG A 100 0.42 -2.71 1.63
CA ARG A 100 0.50 -3.77 2.65
C ARG A 100 -0.03 -5.10 2.11
N PRO A 101 0.51 -6.24 2.55
CA PRO A 101 -0.02 -7.55 2.17
C PRO A 101 -1.47 -7.76 2.61
N ASP A 102 -1.89 -7.13 3.70
CA ASP A 102 -3.27 -7.21 4.21
C ASP A 102 -4.27 -6.61 3.20
N THR A 103 -3.87 -5.54 2.50
CA THR A 103 -4.64 -4.91 1.43
C THR A 103 -4.84 -5.86 0.25
N GLU A 104 -3.85 -6.69 -0.08
CA GLU A 104 -3.96 -7.66 -1.18
C GLU A 104 -5.11 -8.64 -0.95
N THR A 105 -5.31 -9.09 0.29
CA THR A 105 -6.27 -10.16 0.61
C THR A 105 -7.72 -9.75 0.38
N TRP A 106 -8.10 -8.56 0.83
CA TRP A 106 -9.47 -8.09 0.61
C TRP A 106 -9.69 -7.59 -0.81
N LEU A 107 -8.67 -6.98 -1.43
CA LEU A 107 -8.76 -6.54 -2.83
C LEU A 107 -8.90 -7.75 -3.78
N GLU A 108 -8.16 -8.83 -3.54
CA GLU A 108 -8.30 -10.09 -4.31
C GLU A 108 -9.74 -10.61 -4.24
N LYS A 109 -10.36 -10.58 -3.06
CA LYS A 109 -11.74 -11.01 -2.90
C LYS A 109 -12.72 -10.14 -3.68
N VAL A 110 -12.56 -8.82 -3.64
CA VAL A 110 -13.40 -7.92 -4.45
C VAL A 110 -13.18 -8.14 -5.95
N ILE A 111 -11.93 -8.32 -6.38
CA ILE A 111 -11.61 -8.67 -7.77
C ILE A 111 -12.32 -9.97 -8.20
N GLN A 112 -12.36 -10.99 -7.33
CA GLN A 112 -13.06 -12.25 -7.64
C GLN A 112 -14.57 -12.05 -7.88
N TYR A 113 -15.21 -11.08 -7.22
CA TYR A 113 -16.61 -10.74 -7.46
C TYR A 113 -16.82 -10.09 -8.83
N TYR A 114 -15.90 -9.28 -9.29
CA TYR A 114 -16.10 -8.36 -10.42
C TYR A 114 -15.24 -8.63 -11.65
N ARG A 115 -14.27 -9.55 -11.62
CA ARG A 115 -13.35 -9.80 -12.75
C ARG A 115 -14.00 -10.22 -14.07
N ASN A 116 -15.24 -10.71 -14.02
CA ASN A 116 -15.99 -11.13 -15.19
C ASN A 116 -17.08 -10.11 -15.59
N GLU A 117 -17.23 -9.04 -14.82
CA GLU A 117 -18.13 -7.93 -15.14
C GLU A 117 -17.44 -6.99 -16.16
N THR A 118 -18.24 -6.34 -17.01
CA THR A 118 -17.76 -5.43 -18.05
C THR A 118 -18.29 -4.03 -17.82
N GLY A 119 -17.51 -3.03 -18.26
CA GLY A 119 -17.93 -1.62 -18.25
C GLY A 119 -18.03 -1.00 -16.85
N LEU A 120 -17.34 -1.57 -15.85
CA LEU A 120 -17.31 -1.01 -14.51
C LEU A 120 -16.59 0.33 -14.47
N LYS A 121 -17.17 1.33 -13.81
CA LYS A 121 -16.52 2.58 -13.42
C LYS A 121 -16.30 2.58 -11.92
N VAL A 122 -15.06 2.66 -11.46
CA VAL A 122 -14.72 2.62 -10.03
C VAL A 122 -13.93 3.85 -9.60
N ALA A 123 -13.94 4.15 -8.31
CA ALA A 123 -13.09 5.20 -7.73
C ALA A 123 -12.25 4.65 -6.57
N ASP A 124 -11.08 5.24 -6.33
CA ASP A 124 -10.20 4.94 -5.20
C ASP A 124 -9.86 6.25 -4.47
N LEU A 125 -10.36 6.38 -3.26
CA LEU A 125 -10.24 7.58 -2.43
C LEU A 125 -9.06 7.47 -1.48
N GLY A 126 -8.12 8.42 -1.58
CA GLY A 126 -6.83 8.32 -0.91
C GLY A 126 -5.94 7.30 -1.61
N THR A 127 -5.84 7.38 -2.94
CA THR A 127 -5.24 6.32 -3.77
C THR A 127 -3.75 6.08 -3.51
N GLY A 128 -3.02 7.05 -2.94
CA GLY A 128 -1.61 6.93 -2.59
C GLY A 128 -0.74 6.55 -3.80
N SER A 129 -0.10 5.40 -3.75
CA SER A 129 0.69 4.86 -4.88
C SER A 129 -0.17 4.33 -6.03
N GLY A 130 -1.49 4.38 -5.92
CA GLY A 130 -2.43 3.78 -6.87
C GLY A 130 -2.61 2.27 -6.70
N ALA A 131 -2.07 1.66 -5.66
CA ALA A 131 -1.97 0.21 -5.54
C ALA A 131 -3.32 -0.51 -5.69
N ILE A 132 -4.37 -0.02 -5.02
CA ILE A 132 -5.71 -0.62 -5.07
C ILE A 132 -6.30 -0.48 -6.47
N LEU A 133 -6.37 0.75 -6.97
CA LEU A 133 -6.97 1.04 -8.27
C LEU A 133 -6.24 0.34 -9.40
N VAL A 134 -4.91 0.45 -9.44
CA VAL A 134 -4.06 -0.17 -10.47
C VAL A 134 -4.18 -1.70 -10.41
N GLY A 135 -4.18 -2.28 -9.21
CA GLY A 135 -4.40 -3.72 -9.01
C GLY A 135 -5.76 -4.15 -9.53
N PHE A 136 -6.83 -3.44 -9.16
CA PHE A 136 -8.19 -3.75 -9.64
C PHE A 136 -8.28 -3.66 -11.17
N LEU A 137 -7.82 -2.56 -11.78
CA LEU A 137 -7.87 -2.35 -13.22
C LEU A 137 -7.00 -3.34 -14.01
N TYR A 138 -5.91 -3.83 -13.42
CA TYR A 138 -5.06 -4.84 -14.05
C TYR A 138 -5.79 -6.18 -14.22
N TYR A 139 -6.55 -6.59 -13.22
CA TYR A 139 -7.28 -7.86 -13.22
C TYR A 139 -8.70 -7.75 -13.79
N CYS A 140 -9.37 -6.59 -13.67
CA CYS A 140 -10.67 -6.28 -14.28
C CYS A 140 -10.44 -5.45 -15.56
N ARG A 141 -10.18 -6.12 -16.68
CA ARG A 141 -9.61 -5.51 -17.90
C ARG A 141 -10.50 -4.48 -18.58
N ASP A 142 -11.82 -4.62 -18.45
CA ASP A 142 -12.80 -3.71 -19.07
C ASP A 142 -13.25 -2.59 -18.11
N ALA A 143 -12.72 -2.56 -16.90
CA ALA A 143 -13.01 -1.52 -15.93
C ALA A 143 -12.20 -0.24 -16.21
N VAL A 144 -12.82 0.90 -15.90
CA VAL A 144 -12.17 2.22 -15.86
C VAL A 144 -12.23 2.78 -14.45
N GLY A 145 -11.33 3.69 -14.09
CA GLY A 145 -11.29 4.19 -12.72
C GLY A 145 -10.79 5.62 -12.57
N VAL A 146 -11.12 6.19 -11.41
CA VAL A 146 -10.64 7.50 -10.97
C VAL A 146 -9.89 7.33 -9.66
N GLY A 147 -8.60 7.68 -9.64
CA GLY A 147 -7.79 7.71 -8.42
C GLY A 147 -7.71 9.11 -7.86
N ILE A 148 -8.12 9.28 -6.61
CA ILE A 148 -8.14 10.59 -5.94
C ILE A 148 -7.15 10.60 -4.80
N ASP A 149 -6.34 11.65 -4.72
CA ASP A 149 -5.48 11.93 -3.58
C ASP A 149 -5.31 13.43 -3.38
N ILE A 150 -5.14 13.85 -2.14
CA ILE A 150 -4.85 15.25 -1.82
C ILE A 150 -3.40 15.62 -2.17
N SER A 151 -2.49 14.64 -2.18
CA SER A 151 -1.08 14.78 -2.46
C SER A 151 -0.79 14.65 -3.96
N THR A 152 -0.33 15.73 -4.57
CA THR A 152 0.17 15.70 -5.96
C THR A 152 1.37 14.79 -6.14
N GLU A 153 2.19 14.62 -5.10
CA GLU A 153 3.35 13.72 -5.14
C GLU A 153 2.92 12.25 -5.14
N ALA A 154 1.86 11.92 -4.40
CA ALA A 154 1.26 10.58 -4.43
C ALA A 154 0.69 10.28 -5.82
N LEU A 155 -0.06 11.22 -6.40
CA LEU A 155 -0.62 11.06 -7.74
C LEU A 155 0.44 10.86 -8.84
N LYS A 156 1.60 11.52 -8.75
CA LYS A 156 2.72 11.27 -9.67
C LYS A 156 3.20 9.80 -9.62
N ILE A 157 3.28 9.24 -8.41
CA ILE A 157 3.66 7.82 -8.23
C ILE A 157 2.57 6.91 -8.79
N ALA A 158 1.30 7.21 -8.52
CA ALA A 158 0.16 6.44 -9.03
C ALA A 158 0.13 6.47 -10.57
N GLU A 159 0.33 7.63 -11.17
CA GLU A 159 0.41 7.79 -12.62
C GLU A 159 1.54 6.98 -13.24
N GLU A 160 2.75 7.04 -12.66
CA GLU A 160 3.88 6.22 -13.11
C GLU A 160 3.58 4.71 -13.00
N ASN A 161 2.88 4.28 -11.95
CA ASN A 161 2.44 2.88 -11.82
C ASN A 161 1.41 2.52 -12.89
N GLY A 162 0.46 3.40 -13.17
CA GLY A 162 -0.50 3.22 -14.27
C GLY A 162 0.17 3.10 -15.63
N GLN A 163 1.18 3.93 -15.90
CA GLN A 163 1.98 3.89 -17.14
C GLN A 163 2.77 2.59 -17.25
N ASN A 164 3.47 2.18 -16.19
CA ASN A 164 4.27 0.95 -16.15
C ASN A 164 3.42 -0.30 -16.42
N LEU A 165 2.17 -0.31 -15.98
CA LEU A 165 1.22 -1.41 -16.15
C LEU A 165 0.32 -1.25 -17.37
N LYS A 166 0.50 -0.19 -18.18
CA LYS A 166 -0.21 0.06 -19.44
C LYS A 166 -1.73 0.17 -19.27
N ILE A 167 -2.16 0.86 -18.22
CA ILE A 167 -3.58 1.12 -17.95
C ILE A 167 -3.95 2.61 -18.08
N THR A 168 -3.07 3.43 -18.61
CA THR A 168 -3.22 4.90 -18.69
C THR A 168 -4.54 5.33 -19.36
N ASP A 169 -4.99 4.60 -20.39
CA ASP A 169 -6.21 4.91 -21.12
C ASP A 169 -7.49 4.57 -20.32
N ARG A 170 -7.35 3.94 -19.15
CA ARG A 170 -8.46 3.46 -18.31
C ARG A 170 -8.48 4.08 -16.93
N VAL A 171 -7.58 5.01 -16.64
CA VAL A 171 -7.48 5.65 -15.33
C VAL A 171 -7.35 7.15 -15.47
N GLU A 172 -8.13 7.88 -14.66
CA GLU A 172 -7.99 9.31 -14.41
C GLU A 172 -7.37 9.51 -13.03
N TRP A 173 -6.41 10.40 -12.91
CA TRP A 173 -5.83 10.81 -11.64
C TRP A 173 -6.29 12.23 -11.30
N ARG A 174 -6.94 12.40 -10.15
CA ARG A 174 -7.56 13.67 -9.76
C ARG A 174 -7.07 14.11 -8.38
N GLN A 175 -6.56 15.35 -8.31
CA GLN A 175 -6.20 15.93 -7.02
C GLN A 175 -7.44 16.41 -6.29
N GLY A 176 -7.59 16.01 -5.02
CA GLY A 176 -8.68 16.53 -4.18
C GLY A 176 -8.82 15.85 -2.84
N ASP A 177 -9.71 16.41 -2.02
CA ASP A 177 -9.95 15.96 -0.64
C ASP A 177 -11.13 14.97 -0.61
N TYR A 178 -10.84 13.68 -0.83
CA TYR A 178 -11.83 12.60 -0.81
C TYR A 178 -13.06 12.91 -1.67
N LEU A 179 -14.28 12.77 -1.08
CA LEU A 179 -15.56 12.98 -1.78
C LEU A 179 -15.75 14.39 -2.35
N LYS A 180 -15.03 15.39 -1.84
CA LYS A 180 -15.08 16.77 -2.39
C LYS A 180 -14.44 16.89 -3.77
N ALA A 181 -13.69 15.89 -4.20
CA ALA A 181 -13.09 15.83 -5.53
C ALA A 181 -14.02 15.23 -6.58
N PHE A 182 -15.16 14.73 -6.18
CA PHE A 182 -16.19 14.26 -7.11
C PHE A 182 -17.03 15.41 -7.64
N ASP A 183 -17.35 15.33 -8.92
CA ASP A 183 -18.37 16.16 -9.56
C ASP A 183 -19.77 15.53 -9.34
N GLU A 184 -20.84 16.33 -9.54
CA GLU A 184 -22.23 15.85 -9.35
C GLU A 184 -22.57 14.66 -10.28
N GLU A 185 -21.97 14.60 -11.46
CA GLU A 185 -22.17 13.54 -12.45
C GLU A 185 -21.29 12.30 -12.19
N ASP A 186 -20.40 12.35 -11.21
CA ASP A 186 -19.56 11.21 -10.88
C ASP A 186 -20.33 10.12 -10.15
N ILE A 187 -20.74 9.09 -10.91
CA ILE A 187 -21.45 7.94 -10.43
C ILE A 187 -20.65 6.67 -10.77
N PHE A 188 -20.42 5.82 -9.77
CA PHE A 188 -19.55 4.66 -9.85
C PHE A 188 -20.28 3.35 -9.58
N ASP A 189 -19.77 2.26 -10.14
CA ASP A 189 -20.16 0.89 -9.79
C ASP A 189 -19.52 0.44 -8.48
N GLY A 190 -18.38 1.03 -8.12
CA GLY A 190 -17.68 0.73 -6.87
C GLY A 190 -16.77 1.85 -6.42
N ILE A 191 -16.63 1.99 -5.10
CA ILE A 191 -15.68 2.91 -4.47
C ILE A 191 -14.80 2.10 -3.53
N PHE A 192 -13.49 2.34 -3.64
CA PHE A 192 -12.47 1.81 -2.75
C PHE A 192 -11.93 2.93 -1.85
N SER A 193 -11.46 2.55 -0.66
CA SER A 193 -10.58 3.40 0.13
C SER A 193 -9.77 2.58 1.11
N ASN A 194 -8.48 2.91 1.25
CA ASN A 194 -7.68 2.59 2.42
C ASN A 194 -7.40 3.90 3.16
N PRO A 195 -8.36 4.39 3.96
CA PRO A 195 -8.24 5.69 4.60
C PRO A 195 -7.25 5.64 5.77
N PRO A 196 -6.71 6.78 6.20
CA PRO A 196 -6.00 6.87 7.45
C PRO A 196 -6.91 6.45 8.63
N TYR A 197 -6.44 5.50 9.44
CA TYR A 197 -7.23 4.91 10.52
C TYR A 197 -6.55 4.89 11.88
N ILE A 198 -5.33 5.44 11.99
CA ILE A 198 -4.59 5.46 13.25
C ILE A 198 -5.04 6.66 14.08
N PRO A 199 -5.47 6.46 15.34
CA PRO A 199 -5.77 7.58 16.23
C PRO A 199 -4.57 8.53 16.36
N THR A 200 -4.79 9.83 16.29
CA THR A 200 -3.72 10.85 16.32
C THR A 200 -2.75 10.66 17.48
N LYS A 201 -3.26 10.26 18.66
CA LYS A 201 -2.46 10.03 19.87
C LYS A 201 -1.48 8.86 19.73
N ASP A 202 -1.77 7.88 18.88
CA ASP A 202 -1.01 6.64 18.73
C ASP A 202 0.12 6.75 17.69
N ILE A 203 0.09 7.79 16.83
CA ILE A 203 1.09 8.00 15.75
C ILE A 203 2.51 8.09 16.31
N GLY A 204 2.69 8.75 17.45
CA GLY A 204 4.00 8.86 18.12
C GLY A 204 4.62 7.52 18.54
N GLY A 205 3.79 6.50 18.77
CA GLY A 205 4.20 5.14 19.17
C GLY A 205 4.49 4.18 18.03
N LEU A 206 4.27 4.56 16.77
CA LEU A 206 4.43 3.68 15.62
C LEU A 206 5.88 3.20 15.42
N PRO A 207 6.09 2.03 14.79
CA PRO A 207 7.42 1.58 14.36
C PRO A 207 8.15 2.62 13.51
N GLY A 208 9.47 2.63 13.58
CA GLY A 208 10.30 3.63 12.87
C GLY A 208 9.99 3.75 11.39
N GLU A 209 9.81 2.61 10.71
CA GLU A 209 9.54 2.60 9.26
C GLU A 209 8.17 3.18 8.88
N VAL A 210 7.16 3.03 9.74
CA VAL A 210 5.83 3.63 9.52
C VAL A 210 5.87 5.14 9.77
N LYS A 211 6.71 5.62 10.70
CA LYS A 211 6.88 7.06 10.95
C LYS A 211 7.48 7.85 9.79
N HIS A 212 8.19 7.16 8.89
CA HIS A 212 8.74 7.77 7.68
C HIS A 212 7.73 7.83 6.51
N GLU A 213 6.57 7.21 6.67
CA GLU A 213 5.47 7.35 5.72
C GLU A 213 4.70 8.66 5.95
N PRO A 214 3.98 9.20 4.95
CA PRO A 214 3.30 10.47 5.09
C PRO A 214 2.27 10.44 6.23
N ARG A 215 2.34 11.41 7.14
CA ARG A 215 1.39 11.51 8.26
C ARG A 215 -0.07 11.56 7.78
N LEU A 216 -0.31 12.21 6.63
CA LEU A 216 -1.63 12.29 6.01
C LEU A 216 -2.20 10.92 5.64
N ALA A 217 -1.34 9.93 5.38
CA ALA A 217 -1.76 8.56 5.09
C ALA A 217 -2.00 7.70 6.34
N LEU A 218 -1.70 8.23 7.54
CA LEU A 218 -1.77 7.50 8.81
C LEU A 218 -2.82 8.05 9.77
N ASP A 219 -2.96 9.38 9.85
CA ASP A 219 -3.74 10.08 10.88
C ASP A 219 -5.24 10.03 10.60
N GLY A 220 -5.94 9.12 11.25
CA GLY A 220 -7.41 8.94 11.16
C GLY A 220 -8.22 9.85 12.09
N GLY A 221 -7.59 10.85 12.71
CA GLY A 221 -8.25 11.76 13.65
C GLY A 221 -8.22 11.24 15.09
N THR A 222 -9.06 11.81 15.94
CA THR A 222 -9.03 11.59 17.40
C THR A 222 -9.16 10.11 17.80
N ASP A 223 -10.04 9.37 17.12
CA ASP A 223 -10.38 7.97 17.39
C ASP A 223 -10.04 7.02 16.23
N GLY A 224 -9.52 7.56 15.12
CA GLY A 224 -9.21 6.80 13.92
C GLY A 224 -10.44 6.51 13.03
N LEU A 225 -11.59 7.13 13.31
CA LEU A 225 -12.86 6.84 12.63
C LEU A 225 -13.37 7.98 11.73
N TYR A 226 -12.63 9.08 11.65
CA TYR A 226 -13.06 10.28 10.91
C TYR A 226 -13.48 10.00 9.47
N PHE A 227 -12.67 9.27 8.72
CA PHE A 227 -12.94 9.00 7.30
C PHE A 227 -14.11 8.04 7.09
N TYR A 228 -14.34 7.11 8.03
CA TYR A 228 -15.50 6.19 7.93
C TYR A 228 -16.82 6.91 8.11
N HIS A 229 -16.89 7.91 9.01
CA HIS A 229 -18.06 8.78 9.11
C HIS A 229 -18.30 9.58 7.84
N LEU A 230 -17.25 10.10 7.23
CA LEU A 230 -17.32 10.83 5.96
C LEU A 230 -17.83 9.92 4.83
N LEU A 231 -17.25 8.74 4.69
CA LEU A 231 -17.61 7.77 3.65
C LEU A 231 -19.04 7.23 3.83
N ALA A 232 -19.41 6.87 5.06
CA ALA A 232 -20.74 6.36 5.36
C ALA A 232 -21.85 7.37 5.05
N LYS A 233 -21.56 8.68 5.20
CA LYS A 233 -22.50 9.75 4.94
C LYS A 233 -22.63 10.10 3.46
N GLY A 234 -21.52 10.15 2.71
CA GLY A 234 -21.48 10.77 1.39
C GLY A 234 -21.17 9.84 0.21
N ALA A 235 -20.50 8.71 0.42
CA ALA A 235 -20.08 7.89 -0.72
C ALA A 235 -21.27 7.24 -1.47
N ALA A 236 -22.40 7.01 -0.82
CA ALA A 236 -23.60 6.49 -1.47
C ALA A 236 -24.17 7.44 -2.53
N GLU A 237 -23.97 8.76 -2.41
CA GLU A 237 -24.43 9.72 -3.40
C GLU A 237 -23.74 9.51 -4.76
N HIS A 238 -22.53 8.99 -4.74
CA HIS A 238 -21.69 8.72 -5.91
C HIS A 238 -21.67 7.23 -6.33
N LEU A 239 -22.52 6.40 -5.74
CA LEU A 239 -22.69 4.98 -6.14
C LEU A 239 -23.97 4.78 -6.92
N LYS A 240 -23.95 3.91 -7.93
CA LYS A 240 -25.18 3.37 -8.53
C LYS A 240 -25.97 2.57 -7.49
N PRO A 241 -27.31 2.42 -7.62
CA PRO A 241 -28.04 1.43 -6.83
C PRO A 241 -27.40 0.04 -6.98
N GLY A 242 -27.15 -0.64 -5.86
CA GLY A 242 -26.44 -1.91 -5.83
C GLY A 242 -24.91 -1.81 -6.06
N GLY A 243 -24.35 -0.62 -6.29
CA GLY A 243 -22.92 -0.38 -6.36
C GLY A 243 -22.24 -0.66 -5.02
N PHE A 244 -20.96 -0.99 -5.04
CA PHE A 244 -20.24 -1.41 -3.83
C PHE A 244 -19.34 -0.33 -3.23
N LEU A 245 -19.13 -0.44 -1.93
CA LEU A 245 -18.08 0.26 -1.20
C LEU A 245 -17.20 -0.77 -0.50
N ALA A 246 -15.87 -0.66 -0.67
CA ALA A 246 -14.89 -1.50 0.01
C ALA A 246 -13.87 -0.61 0.72
N VAL A 247 -13.80 -0.70 2.05
CA VAL A 247 -12.93 0.15 2.87
C VAL A 247 -12.06 -0.69 3.79
N GLU A 248 -10.74 -0.43 3.77
CA GLU A 248 -9.79 -1.03 4.72
C GLU A 248 -9.89 -0.37 6.09
N PHE A 249 -9.52 -1.10 7.15
CA PHE A 249 -9.46 -0.58 8.51
C PHE A 249 -8.42 -1.29 9.37
N GLY A 250 -8.08 -0.65 10.49
CA GLY A 250 -7.14 -1.16 11.47
C GLY A 250 -7.72 -2.28 12.35
N ILE A 251 -6.83 -3.06 12.96
CA ILE A 251 -7.20 -4.15 13.88
C ILE A 251 -8.12 -3.62 14.99
N GLY A 252 -9.25 -4.31 15.21
CA GLY A 252 -10.20 -4.01 16.29
C GLY A 252 -11.25 -2.95 15.95
N GLN A 253 -11.21 -2.32 14.76
CA GLN A 253 -12.16 -1.26 14.38
C GLN A 253 -13.43 -1.80 13.69
N ALA A 254 -13.49 -3.09 13.34
CA ALA A 254 -14.58 -3.66 12.56
C ALA A 254 -15.98 -3.37 13.12
N THR A 255 -16.16 -3.54 14.44
CA THR A 255 -17.47 -3.34 15.10
C THR A 255 -17.95 -1.90 14.99
N ASP A 256 -17.07 -0.94 15.29
CA ASP A 256 -17.42 0.48 15.28
C ASP A 256 -17.73 0.95 13.85
N ILE A 257 -16.93 0.53 12.88
CA ILE A 257 -17.10 0.87 11.46
C ILE A 257 -18.41 0.27 10.94
N LEU A 258 -18.69 -1.00 11.24
CA LEU A 258 -19.94 -1.65 10.85
C LEU A 258 -21.16 -0.91 11.43
N GLU A 259 -21.07 -0.44 12.68
CA GLU A 259 -22.12 0.36 13.31
C GLU A 259 -22.32 1.72 12.63
N ILE A 260 -21.23 2.42 12.27
CA ILE A 260 -21.26 3.69 11.54
C ILE A 260 -22.02 3.51 10.22
N PHE A 261 -21.65 2.50 9.43
CA PHE A 261 -22.28 2.26 8.12
C PHE A 261 -23.74 1.80 8.25
N ARG A 262 -24.09 0.97 9.23
CA ARG A 262 -25.47 0.57 9.49
C ARG A 262 -26.36 1.74 9.90
N LYS A 263 -25.84 2.66 10.74
CA LYS A 263 -26.55 3.87 11.15
C LYS A 263 -26.84 4.83 10.01
N SER A 264 -26.02 4.84 8.96
CA SER A 264 -26.28 5.69 7.78
C SER A 264 -27.53 5.26 7.01
N ALA A 265 -27.97 4.02 7.18
CA ALA A 265 -29.13 3.39 6.52
C ALA A 265 -29.07 3.37 4.98
N GLN A 266 -27.93 3.72 4.38
CA GLN A 266 -27.74 3.83 2.93
C GLN A 266 -27.20 2.54 2.30
N TYR A 267 -26.68 1.61 3.13
CA TYR A 267 -26.01 0.39 2.67
C TYR A 267 -26.68 -0.87 3.20
N GLU A 268 -26.42 -1.97 2.50
CA GLU A 268 -26.85 -3.34 2.82
C GLU A 268 -25.74 -4.34 2.44
N ASP A 269 -25.98 -5.65 2.58
CA ASP A 269 -25.05 -6.72 2.21
C ASP A 269 -23.65 -6.57 2.84
N PHE A 270 -23.62 -6.27 4.13
CA PHE A 270 -22.38 -6.05 4.86
C PHE A 270 -21.54 -7.32 5.00
N GLU A 271 -20.31 -7.28 4.56
CA GLU A 271 -19.32 -8.33 4.73
C GLU A 271 -18.02 -7.78 5.33
N VAL A 272 -17.56 -8.37 6.43
CA VAL A 272 -16.23 -8.10 7.00
C VAL A 272 -15.25 -9.10 6.42
N ILE A 273 -14.30 -8.61 5.65
CA ILE A 273 -13.27 -9.42 4.99
C ILE A 273 -12.06 -9.53 5.92
N LYS A 274 -11.57 -10.79 6.07
CA LYS A 274 -10.39 -11.12 6.89
C LYS A 274 -9.18 -11.39 6.02
N ASP A 275 -8.01 -11.09 6.56
CA ASP A 275 -6.75 -11.50 5.96
C ASP A 275 -6.51 -13.02 6.12
N TYR A 276 -5.42 -13.54 5.52
CA TYR A 276 -5.06 -14.95 5.62
C TYR A 276 -4.72 -15.41 7.05
N GLY A 277 -4.45 -14.48 7.96
CA GLY A 277 -4.27 -14.73 9.39
C GLY A 277 -5.58 -14.75 10.18
N GLY A 278 -6.73 -14.51 9.53
CA GLY A 278 -8.05 -14.45 10.15
C GLY A 278 -8.36 -13.11 10.84
N ILE A 279 -7.53 -12.08 10.64
CA ILE A 279 -7.72 -10.75 11.20
C ILE A 279 -8.64 -9.94 10.27
N GLU A 280 -9.62 -9.25 10.83
CA GLU A 280 -10.55 -8.39 10.11
C GLU A 280 -9.82 -7.17 9.54
N ARG A 281 -9.97 -6.93 8.21
CA ARG A 281 -9.21 -5.90 7.49
C ARG A 281 -10.02 -4.95 6.66
N ALA A 282 -11.19 -5.37 6.17
CA ALA A 282 -11.99 -4.49 5.34
C ALA A 282 -13.48 -4.73 5.54
N LEU A 283 -14.26 -3.68 5.32
CA LEU A 283 -15.70 -3.74 5.17
C LEU A 283 -16.06 -3.63 3.70
N TYR A 284 -16.82 -4.60 3.21
CA TYR A 284 -17.50 -4.52 1.93
C TYR A 284 -19.01 -4.36 2.20
N CYS A 285 -19.66 -3.48 1.46
CA CYS A 285 -21.11 -3.31 1.50
C CYS A 285 -21.63 -2.78 0.16
N ARG A 286 -22.94 -2.84 -0.05
CA ARG A 286 -23.61 -2.34 -1.26
C ARG A 286 -24.54 -1.19 -0.94
N LYS A 287 -24.65 -0.23 -1.86
CA LYS A 287 -25.68 0.81 -1.80
C LYS A 287 -27.06 0.15 -2.01
N LYS A 288 -28.02 0.54 -1.20
CA LYS A 288 -29.44 0.17 -1.37
C LYS A 288 -30.04 0.68 -2.67
#